data_ac059373a1e2b4ab05096fc2df3365d4
#
_entry.id   ac059373a1e2b4ab05096fc2df3365d4
#
_cell.length_a   1.000
_cell.length_b   1.000
_cell.length_c   1.000
_cell.angle_alpha   90.00
_cell.angle_beta   90.00
_cell.angle_gamma   90.00
#
_symmetry.space_group_name_H-M   'P 1'
#
loop_
_entity.id
_entity.type
_entity.pdbx_description
1 polymer ?
#
loop_
_entity_poly.entity_id
_entity_poly.type
_entity_poly.pdbx_seq_one_letter_code
_entity_poly.pdbx_strand_id
1 'polypeptide(L)'
;SVEAVLQCAGNGRALFRPRVPGVQWQRGAMGNAVWKGVPLRDLLLLAGHDLRAISLHLLGADTSPLPSTPRFVRAIPIGKALHPDTIVAIEMNGERLPLQHGAPARLVVPGWVADDWVKWLSSITLRDAEPDGFFYQTAYRFPLAPVEKGAAVSADQMKPMSQLNVKSIIGSHDTGDVLRPAQHQLIGVAL
;
A
#
# COMPACT_ATOMS: atom_id res chain seq x y z
N SER A 1 10.32 4.94 -15.65
CA SER A 1 9.48 3.75 -15.39
C SER A 1 10.00 3.01 -14.18
N VAL A 2 9.10 2.43 -13.42
CA VAL A 2 9.40 1.63 -12.22
C VAL A 2 8.61 0.33 -12.31
N GLU A 3 9.29 -0.82 -12.20
CA GLU A 3 8.64 -2.10 -11.98
C GLU A 3 8.46 -2.31 -10.48
N ALA A 4 7.24 -2.55 -10.04
CA ALA A 4 6.97 -2.65 -8.62
C ALA A 4 5.72 -3.48 -8.31
N VAL A 5 5.80 -4.22 -7.19
CA VAL A 5 4.70 -4.99 -6.64
C VAL A 5 3.81 -4.08 -5.81
N LEU A 6 2.53 -4.08 -6.14
CA LEU A 6 1.45 -3.48 -5.36
C LEU A 6 0.80 -4.56 -4.52
N GLN A 7 0.88 -4.47 -3.20
CA GLN A 7 0.34 -5.46 -2.28
C GLN A 7 -0.59 -4.82 -1.24
N CYS A 8 -1.79 -5.36 -1.10
CA CYS A 8 -2.73 -4.97 -0.05
C CYS A 8 -2.16 -5.28 1.34
N ALA A 9 -2.34 -4.37 2.29
CA ALA A 9 -1.99 -4.58 3.69
C ALA A 9 -2.62 -5.85 4.30
N GLY A 10 -3.79 -6.24 3.79
CA GLY A 10 -4.51 -7.44 4.22
C GLY A 10 -4.12 -8.74 3.52
N ASN A 11 -3.14 -8.73 2.61
CA ASN A 11 -2.75 -9.94 1.90
C ASN A 11 -2.28 -11.04 2.86
N GLY A 12 -2.89 -12.22 2.79
CA GLY A 12 -2.64 -13.35 3.70
C GLY A 12 -3.46 -13.33 5.00
N ARG A 13 -4.39 -12.39 5.19
CA ARG A 13 -5.21 -12.30 6.43
C ARG A 13 -5.98 -13.59 6.73
N ALA A 14 -6.47 -14.29 5.72
CA ALA A 14 -7.17 -15.57 5.89
C ALA A 14 -6.30 -16.68 6.51
N LEU A 15 -4.98 -16.52 6.50
CA LEU A 15 -4.03 -17.51 7.04
C LEU A 15 -3.79 -17.34 8.54
N PHE A 16 -4.23 -16.24 9.16
CA PHE A 16 -4.09 -16.03 10.61
C PHE A 16 -4.95 -16.98 11.41
N ARG A 17 -4.41 -17.46 12.53
CA ARG A 17 -5.13 -18.26 13.53
C ARG A 17 -4.76 -17.72 14.92
N PRO A 18 -5.72 -17.21 15.73
CA PRO A 18 -7.13 -17.02 15.41
C PRO A 18 -7.35 -16.05 14.25
N ARG A 19 -8.53 -16.09 13.64
CA ARG A 19 -8.88 -15.14 12.56
C ARG A 19 -8.94 -13.72 13.09
N VAL A 20 -8.49 -12.77 12.27
CA VAL A 20 -8.57 -11.34 12.58
C VAL A 20 -9.64 -10.68 11.69
N PRO A 21 -10.28 -9.59 12.15
CA PRO A 21 -11.29 -8.87 11.38
C PRO A 21 -10.78 -8.32 10.04
N GLY A 22 -11.70 -8.10 9.11
CA GLY A 22 -11.45 -7.54 7.79
C GLY A 22 -11.63 -8.56 6.66
N VAL A 23 -11.44 -8.12 5.42
CA VAL A 23 -11.56 -8.99 4.24
C VAL A 23 -10.53 -10.11 4.33
N GLN A 24 -11.00 -11.35 4.19
CA GLN A 24 -10.17 -12.56 4.36
C GLN A 24 -9.40 -12.87 3.06
N TRP A 25 -8.52 -11.96 2.65
CA TRP A 25 -7.62 -12.19 1.54
C TRP A 25 -6.71 -13.40 1.82
N GLN A 26 -6.57 -14.26 0.82
CA GLN A 26 -5.57 -15.32 0.83
C GLN A 26 -4.21 -14.77 0.37
N ARG A 27 -3.59 -15.40 -0.62
CA ARG A 27 -2.23 -15.07 -1.07
C ARG A 27 -2.18 -14.09 -2.25
N GLY A 28 -3.30 -13.88 -2.94
CA GLY A 28 -3.38 -13.22 -4.24
C GLY A 28 -3.74 -11.73 -4.20
N ALA A 29 -3.81 -11.07 -3.02
CA ALA A 29 -4.11 -9.64 -2.96
C ALA A 29 -2.87 -8.80 -3.27
N MET A 30 -2.22 -9.11 -4.39
CA MET A 30 -1.00 -8.45 -4.87
C MET A 30 -0.90 -8.59 -6.40
N GLY A 31 -0.12 -7.71 -7.03
CA GLY A 31 0.19 -7.76 -8.45
C GLY A 31 1.45 -6.99 -8.76
N ASN A 32 2.20 -7.43 -9.77
CA ASN A 32 3.38 -6.71 -10.26
C ASN A 32 3.04 -6.03 -11.58
N ALA A 33 3.57 -4.83 -11.78
CA ALA A 33 3.41 -4.10 -13.03
C ALA A 33 4.58 -3.14 -13.26
N VAL A 34 4.75 -2.75 -14.52
CA VAL A 34 5.63 -1.66 -14.92
C VAL A 34 4.81 -0.37 -14.96
N TRP A 35 5.15 0.56 -14.09
CA TRP A 35 4.49 1.87 -13.97
C TRP A 35 5.33 2.94 -14.62
N LYS A 36 4.70 3.84 -15.37
CA LYS A 36 5.38 4.98 -15.97
C LYS A 36 4.69 6.28 -15.63
N GLY A 37 5.48 7.28 -15.27
CA GLY A 37 4.98 8.59 -14.85
C GLY A 37 6.09 9.54 -14.51
N VAL A 38 5.79 10.55 -13.70
CA VAL A 38 6.72 11.59 -13.27
C VAL A 38 7.17 11.31 -11.84
N PRO A 39 8.46 11.39 -11.52
CA PRO A 39 8.92 11.32 -10.13
C PRO A 39 8.20 12.37 -9.27
N LEU A 40 7.69 11.94 -8.13
CA LEU A 40 6.94 12.86 -7.25
C LEU A 40 7.81 14.02 -6.78
N ARG A 41 9.09 13.76 -6.49
CA ARG A 41 10.06 14.80 -6.12
C ARG A 41 10.14 15.94 -7.15
N ASP A 42 10.06 15.62 -8.44
CA ASP A 42 10.17 16.63 -9.50
C ASP A 42 8.92 17.54 -9.52
N LEU A 43 7.74 16.96 -9.26
CA LEU A 43 6.50 17.72 -9.11
C LEU A 43 6.54 18.61 -7.84
N LEU A 44 7.07 18.10 -6.74
CA LEU A 44 7.21 18.86 -5.49
C LEU A 44 8.21 20.02 -5.67
N LEU A 45 9.32 19.79 -6.34
CA LEU A 45 10.30 20.86 -6.66
C LEU A 45 9.68 21.94 -7.53
N LEU A 46 8.93 21.55 -8.57
CA LEU A 46 8.23 22.49 -9.46
C LEU A 46 7.16 23.31 -8.70
N ALA A 47 6.49 22.69 -7.73
CA ALA A 47 5.50 23.36 -6.90
C ALA A 47 6.08 24.23 -5.77
N GLY A 48 7.41 24.22 -5.59
CA GLY A 48 8.07 24.97 -4.52
C GLY A 48 7.77 24.41 -3.14
N HIS A 49 8.12 23.12 -2.91
CA HIS A 49 7.79 22.46 -1.64
C HIS A 49 8.43 23.11 -0.41
N ASP A 50 7.69 23.12 0.70
CA ASP A 50 8.17 23.58 1.99
C ASP A 50 9.05 22.50 2.64
N LEU A 51 10.32 22.82 2.88
CA LEU A 51 11.29 21.92 3.54
C LEU A 51 10.94 21.60 5.00
N ARG A 52 10.02 22.34 5.62
CA ARG A 52 9.53 22.06 6.98
C ARG A 52 8.45 20.99 7.00
N ALA A 53 7.87 20.64 5.86
CA ALA A 53 6.87 19.60 5.79
C ALA A 53 7.47 18.26 6.22
N ILE A 54 6.75 17.53 7.06
CA ILE A 54 7.13 16.18 7.49
C ILE A 54 6.34 15.11 6.76
N SER A 55 5.17 15.46 6.24
CA SER A 55 4.18 14.52 5.69
C SER A 55 3.54 15.07 4.41
N LEU A 56 3.28 14.15 3.49
CA LEU A 56 2.51 14.39 2.27
C LEU A 56 1.13 13.75 2.41
N HIS A 57 0.09 14.56 2.51
CA HIS A 57 -1.28 14.07 2.53
C HIS A 57 -1.78 13.87 1.10
N LEU A 58 -2.39 12.72 0.86
CA LEU A 58 -2.76 12.20 -0.45
C LEU A 58 -4.26 11.93 -0.48
N LEU A 59 -4.93 12.41 -1.50
CA LEU A 59 -6.37 12.28 -1.66
C LEU A 59 -6.71 11.86 -3.08
N GLY A 60 -7.59 10.87 -3.21
CA GLY A 60 -8.24 10.51 -4.47
C GLY A 60 -9.48 11.35 -4.76
N ALA A 61 -9.94 11.32 -6.00
CA ALA A 61 -11.19 11.95 -6.43
C ALA A 61 -12.43 11.12 -6.08
N ASP A 62 -12.22 9.89 -5.61
CA ASP A 62 -13.29 8.98 -5.21
C ASP A 62 -14.04 9.48 -3.97
N THR A 63 -15.35 9.23 -3.97
CA THR A 63 -16.25 9.55 -2.86
C THR A 63 -17.00 8.30 -2.44
N SER A 64 -17.27 8.16 -1.15
CA SER A 64 -18.14 7.08 -0.69
C SER A 64 -19.59 7.35 -1.06
N PRO A 65 -20.35 6.33 -1.48
CA PRO A 65 -21.80 6.43 -1.64
C PRO A 65 -22.53 6.60 -0.31
N LEU A 66 -21.88 6.30 0.81
CA LEU A 66 -22.41 6.43 2.15
C LEU A 66 -21.86 7.70 2.82
N PRO A 67 -22.70 8.69 3.17
CA PRO A 67 -22.24 9.94 3.79
C PRO A 67 -21.50 9.75 5.11
N SER A 68 -21.77 8.65 5.84
CA SER A 68 -21.10 8.31 7.10
C SER A 68 -19.68 7.74 6.93
N THR A 69 -19.29 7.38 5.72
CA THR A 69 -17.93 6.85 5.49
C THR A 69 -16.93 8.00 5.42
N PRO A 70 -15.90 8.00 6.28
CA PRO A 70 -14.85 9.01 6.23
C PRO A 70 -14.15 9.05 4.87
N ARG A 71 -13.61 10.20 4.49
CA ARG A 71 -12.75 10.31 3.30
C ARG A 71 -11.49 9.47 3.47
N PHE A 72 -11.08 8.82 2.39
CA PHE A 72 -9.85 8.03 2.37
C PHE A 72 -8.65 8.96 2.15
N VAL A 73 -8.06 9.43 3.24
CA VAL A 73 -6.83 10.22 3.24
C VAL A 73 -5.69 9.34 3.69
N ARG A 74 -4.64 9.27 2.89
CA ARG A 74 -3.38 8.61 3.25
C ARG A 74 -2.25 9.64 3.33
N ALA A 75 -1.14 9.24 3.93
CA ALA A 75 0.05 10.08 3.96
C ALA A 75 1.32 9.25 3.89
N ILE A 76 2.33 9.83 3.28
CA ILE A 76 3.70 9.30 3.28
C ILE A 76 4.67 10.37 3.83
N PRO A 77 5.73 9.97 4.55
CA PRO A 77 6.77 10.89 4.99
C PRO A 77 7.44 11.60 3.80
N ILE A 78 7.86 12.84 4.00
CA ILE A 78 8.52 13.62 2.95
C ILE A 78 9.75 12.91 2.38
N GLY A 79 10.52 12.19 3.20
CA GLY A 79 11.68 11.42 2.74
C GLY A 79 11.30 10.32 1.74
N LYS A 80 10.12 9.67 1.91
CA LYS A 80 9.61 8.69 0.94
C LYS A 80 9.03 9.36 -0.29
N ALA A 81 8.41 10.51 -0.16
CA ALA A 81 7.90 11.29 -1.29
C ALA A 81 9.02 11.75 -2.24
N LEU A 82 10.19 12.08 -1.69
CA LEU A 82 11.38 12.50 -2.46
C LEU A 82 12.20 11.33 -3.02
N HIS A 83 11.85 10.09 -2.68
CA HIS A 83 12.56 8.91 -3.22
C HIS A 83 12.39 8.83 -4.74
N PRO A 84 13.45 8.53 -5.51
CA PRO A 84 13.40 8.55 -6.97
C PRO A 84 12.35 7.60 -7.59
N ASP A 85 12.03 6.50 -6.90
CA ASP A 85 11.07 5.50 -7.37
C ASP A 85 9.61 5.82 -6.97
N THR A 86 9.38 6.85 -6.16
CA THR A 86 8.03 7.32 -5.86
C THR A 86 7.56 8.21 -7.01
N ILE A 87 6.55 7.76 -7.75
CA ILE A 87 6.10 8.43 -8.97
C ILE A 87 4.58 8.68 -8.97
N VAL A 88 4.17 9.70 -9.69
CA VAL A 88 2.78 9.87 -10.14
C VAL A 88 2.65 9.20 -11.49
N ALA A 89 2.06 8.01 -11.52
CA ALA A 89 1.95 7.19 -12.71
C ALA A 89 0.71 7.53 -13.54
N ILE A 90 0.88 7.51 -14.86
CA ILE A 90 -0.15 7.73 -15.89
C ILE A 90 -0.25 6.56 -16.88
N GLU A 91 0.71 5.63 -16.84
CA GLU A 91 0.72 4.41 -17.65
C GLU A 91 1.01 3.18 -16.78
N MET A 92 0.49 2.02 -17.22
CA MET A 92 0.72 0.72 -16.61
C MET A 92 0.97 -0.31 -17.73
N ASN A 93 2.07 -1.05 -17.65
CA ASN A 93 2.47 -2.08 -18.64
C ASN A 93 2.50 -1.59 -20.08
N GLY A 94 2.96 -0.35 -20.30
CA GLY A 94 3.12 0.24 -21.63
C GLY A 94 1.86 0.89 -22.21
N GLU A 95 0.73 0.84 -21.50
CA GLU A 95 -0.54 1.42 -21.93
C GLU A 95 -0.99 2.52 -20.96
N ARG A 96 -1.93 3.36 -21.40
CA ARG A 96 -2.57 4.34 -20.51
C ARG A 96 -3.19 3.64 -19.32
N LEU A 97 -3.05 4.26 -18.16
CA LEU A 97 -3.61 3.75 -16.91
C LEU A 97 -5.12 3.52 -17.06
N PRO A 98 -5.63 2.29 -16.82
CA PRO A 98 -7.07 2.03 -16.82
C PRO A 98 -7.77 2.73 -15.66
N LEU A 99 -9.06 3.05 -15.81
CA LEU A 99 -9.85 3.74 -14.79
C LEU A 99 -9.83 2.97 -13.44
N GLN A 100 -10.00 1.65 -13.49
CA GLN A 100 -9.99 0.79 -12.29
C GLN A 100 -8.65 0.83 -11.54
N HIS A 101 -7.57 1.11 -12.26
CA HIS A 101 -6.22 1.24 -11.71
C HIS A 101 -5.85 2.67 -11.34
N GLY A 102 -6.77 3.63 -11.49
CA GLY A 102 -6.64 4.98 -10.97
C GLY A 102 -6.40 6.08 -12.01
N ALA A 103 -6.76 5.86 -13.31
CA ALA A 103 -6.68 6.93 -14.31
C ALA A 103 -7.47 8.19 -13.86
N PRO A 104 -7.02 9.42 -14.22
CA PRO A 104 -5.89 9.69 -15.12
C PRO A 104 -4.51 9.55 -14.49
N ALA A 105 -4.41 9.58 -13.15
CA ALA A 105 -3.13 9.48 -12.44
C ALA A 105 -3.31 8.79 -11.08
N ARG A 106 -2.28 8.07 -10.68
CA ARG A 106 -2.18 7.46 -9.35
C ARG A 106 -0.80 7.61 -8.75
N LEU A 107 -0.72 7.52 -7.43
CA LEU A 107 0.56 7.40 -6.75
C LEU A 107 1.06 5.96 -6.81
N VAL A 108 2.38 5.80 -7.00
CA VAL A 108 3.13 4.55 -6.93
C VAL A 108 4.25 4.73 -5.92
N VAL A 109 4.26 3.89 -4.87
CA VAL A 109 5.19 3.99 -3.73
C VAL A 109 5.87 2.62 -3.51
N PRO A 110 6.87 2.26 -4.31
CA PRO A 110 7.50 0.94 -4.27
C PRO A 110 7.98 0.55 -2.87
N GLY A 111 7.74 -0.71 -2.51
CA GLY A 111 8.08 -1.25 -1.19
C GLY A 111 7.13 -0.85 -0.05
N TRP A 112 6.05 -0.11 -0.34
CA TRP A 112 5.01 0.27 0.63
C TRP A 112 3.69 -0.41 0.34
N VAL A 113 2.84 -0.52 1.38
CA VAL A 113 1.50 -1.12 1.24
C VAL A 113 0.64 -0.37 0.24
N ALA A 114 -0.21 -1.10 -0.49
CA ALA A 114 -1.05 -0.54 -1.55
C ALA A 114 -2.00 0.56 -1.10
N ASP A 115 -2.30 0.62 0.18
CA ASP A 115 -3.16 1.66 0.77
C ASP A 115 -2.57 3.06 0.60
N ASP A 116 -1.24 3.19 0.50
CA ASP A 116 -0.54 4.45 0.24
C ASP A 116 -0.39 4.77 -1.26
N TRP A 117 -0.76 3.85 -2.14
CA TRP A 117 -0.71 4.04 -3.59
C TRP A 117 -2.03 4.62 -4.10
N VAL A 118 -2.39 5.82 -3.66
CA VAL A 118 -3.69 6.45 -3.89
C VAL A 118 -4.02 6.54 -5.38
N LYS A 119 -5.19 6.00 -5.74
CA LYS A 119 -5.78 6.05 -7.09
C LYS A 119 -6.55 7.34 -7.32
N TRP A 120 -6.79 7.67 -8.60
CA TRP A 120 -7.53 8.88 -8.99
C TRP A 120 -7.00 10.11 -8.27
N LEU A 121 -5.67 10.22 -8.20
CA LEU A 121 -4.99 11.22 -7.41
C LEU A 121 -5.47 12.63 -7.77
N SER A 122 -6.08 13.31 -6.82
CA SER A 122 -6.68 14.63 -7.01
C SER A 122 -5.98 15.73 -6.22
N SER A 123 -5.34 15.37 -5.09
CA SER A 123 -4.66 16.35 -4.25
C SER A 123 -3.44 15.73 -3.56
N ILE A 124 -2.36 16.52 -3.56
CA ILE A 124 -1.15 16.30 -2.80
C ILE A 124 -0.92 17.54 -1.95
N THR A 125 -0.93 17.41 -0.64
CA THR A 125 -0.78 18.56 0.28
C THR A 125 0.36 18.30 1.27
N LEU A 126 1.31 19.21 1.31
CA LEU A 126 2.39 19.21 2.30
C LEU A 126 1.87 19.65 3.66
N ARG A 127 2.24 18.93 4.71
CA ARG A 127 1.84 19.21 6.09
C ARG A 127 3.01 19.01 7.06
N ASP A 128 2.94 19.69 8.16
CA ASP A 128 3.81 19.56 9.32
C ASP A 128 3.28 18.57 10.37
N ALA A 129 2.15 17.93 10.09
CA ALA A 129 1.50 16.93 10.92
C ALA A 129 1.00 15.74 10.10
N GLU A 130 0.74 14.63 10.76
CA GLU A 130 0.07 13.46 10.19
C GLU A 130 -1.45 13.71 10.03
N PRO A 131 -2.14 12.97 9.10
CA PRO A 131 -3.60 13.06 8.98
C PRO A 131 -4.30 12.63 10.27
N ASP A 132 -5.36 13.33 10.62
CA ASP A 132 -6.25 13.02 11.75
C ASP A 132 -7.41 12.09 11.38
N GLY A 133 -7.52 11.70 10.10
CA GLY A 133 -8.63 10.89 9.58
C GLY A 133 -8.59 9.42 10.01
N PHE A 134 -9.78 8.80 10.02
CA PHE A 134 -9.99 7.39 10.42
C PHE A 134 -9.03 6.40 9.73
N PHE A 135 -8.83 6.54 8.41
CA PHE A 135 -8.01 5.60 7.63
C PHE A 135 -6.50 5.75 7.87
N TYR A 136 -6.08 6.71 8.69
CA TYR A 136 -4.69 6.87 9.10
C TYR A 136 -4.51 6.66 10.60
N GLN A 137 -5.43 7.18 11.42
CA GLN A 137 -5.31 7.11 12.88
C GLN A 137 -5.90 5.84 13.50
N THR A 138 -6.85 5.19 12.81
CA THR A 138 -7.54 4.01 13.37
C THR A 138 -7.35 2.77 12.50
N ALA A 139 -7.64 2.86 11.19
CA ALA A 139 -7.43 1.76 10.26
C ALA A 139 -5.99 1.72 9.72
N TYR A 140 -5.60 0.59 9.14
CA TYR A 140 -4.28 0.39 8.53
C TYR A 140 -3.11 0.72 9.47
N ARG A 141 -3.19 0.18 10.68
CA ARG A 141 -2.13 0.29 11.70
C ARG A 141 -1.65 -1.09 12.12
N PHE A 142 -0.44 -1.16 12.64
CA PHE A 142 0.14 -2.38 13.20
C PHE A 142 0.96 -2.08 14.45
N PRO A 143 1.19 -3.06 15.34
CA PRO A 143 1.92 -2.87 16.58
C PRO A 143 3.37 -2.42 16.34
N LEU A 144 3.87 -1.54 17.21
CA LEU A 144 5.27 -1.07 17.22
C LEU A 144 6.25 -2.21 17.51
N ALA A 145 5.83 -3.21 18.28
CA ALA A 145 6.62 -4.38 18.65
C ALA A 145 5.80 -5.67 18.43
N PRO A 146 6.44 -6.85 18.32
CA PRO A 146 5.76 -8.11 18.30
C PRO A 146 4.86 -8.27 19.53
N VAL A 147 3.64 -8.76 19.32
CA VAL A 147 2.64 -9.00 20.37
C VAL A 147 2.19 -10.44 20.35
N GLU A 148 1.71 -10.93 21.49
CA GLU A 148 1.10 -12.24 21.58
C GLU A 148 -0.14 -12.35 20.70
N LYS A 149 -0.36 -13.55 20.19
CA LYS A 149 -1.46 -13.83 19.28
C LYS A 149 -2.82 -13.58 19.93
N GLY A 150 -3.59 -12.64 19.37
CA GLY A 150 -4.89 -12.24 19.89
C GLY A 150 -4.85 -11.18 20.98
N ALA A 151 -3.67 -10.67 21.34
CA ALA A 151 -3.55 -9.60 22.32
C ALA A 151 -4.25 -8.31 21.82
N ALA A 152 -4.88 -7.60 22.75
CA ALA A 152 -5.34 -6.24 22.53
C ALA A 152 -4.14 -5.27 22.58
N VAL A 153 -4.06 -4.37 21.60
CA VAL A 153 -2.99 -3.38 21.51
C VAL A 153 -3.60 -1.99 21.56
N SER A 154 -3.10 -1.15 22.46
CA SER A 154 -3.55 0.24 22.58
C SER A 154 -3.08 1.10 21.40
N ALA A 155 -3.80 2.17 21.09
CA ALA A 155 -3.56 2.99 19.88
C ALA A 155 -2.17 3.64 19.88
N ASP A 156 -1.65 4.01 21.04
CA ASP A 156 -0.31 4.59 21.24
C ASP A 156 0.82 3.58 20.99
N GLN A 157 0.53 2.29 21.06
CA GLN A 157 1.45 1.20 20.74
C GLN A 157 1.34 0.73 19.28
N MET A 158 0.64 1.48 18.44
CA MET A 158 0.46 1.18 17.02
C MET A 158 1.00 2.30 16.14
N LYS A 159 1.48 1.95 14.96
CA LYS A 159 1.92 2.90 13.92
C LYS A 159 1.19 2.65 12.61
N PRO A 160 1.07 3.65 11.73
CA PRO A 160 0.52 3.45 10.40
C PRO A 160 1.27 2.36 9.62
N MET A 161 0.55 1.55 8.89
CA MET A 161 1.15 0.63 7.93
C MET A 161 1.85 1.42 6.85
N SER A 162 3.07 1.01 6.51
CA SER A 162 3.92 1.69 5.55
C SER A 162 4.73 0.68 4.73
N GLN A 163 5.95 0.42 5.11
CA GLN A 163 6.83 -0.51 4.40
C GLN A 163 6.29 -1.95 4.46
N LEU A 164 6.43 -2.64 3.33
CA LEU A 164 6.21 -4.07 3.25
C LEU A 164 7.35 -4.79 3.98
N ASN A 165 6.99 -5.79 4.77
CA ASN A 165 7.98 -6.70 5.34
C ASN A 165 8.45 -7.69 4.28
N VAL A 166 9.70 -8.14 4.40
CA VAL A 166 10.20 -9.26 3.60
C VAL A 166 9.27 -10.46 3.77
N LYS A 167 8.81 -10.99 2.66
CA LYS A 167 7.81 -12.04 2.63
C LYS A 167 8.02 -12.96 1.44
N SER A 168 7.81 -14.26 1.66
CA SER A 168 7.74 -15.24 0.58
C SER A 168 6.45 -16.06 0.67
N ILE A 169 5.91 -16.42 -0.48
CA ILE A 169 4.67 -17.20 -0.57
C ILE A 169 4.86 -18.27 -1.64
N ILE A 170 4.67 -19.53 -1.27
CA ILE A 170 4.54 -20.64 -2.23
C ILE A 170 3.11 -20.63 -2.75
N GLY A 171 2.95 -20.52 -4.06
CA GLY A 171 1.65 -20.47 -4.73
C GLY A 171 1.24 -21.78 -5.43
N SER A 172 2.19 -22.65 -5.71
CA SER A 172 1.96 -23.91 -6.46
C SER A 172 1.39 -25.05 -5.62
N HIS A 173 1.59 -25.01 -4.29
CA HIS A 173 1.18 -26.08 -3.39
C HIS A 173 0.63 -25.50 -2.09
N ASP A 174 -0.32 -26.21 -1.47
CA ASP A 174 -0.92 -25.86 -0.19
C ASP A 174 -0.49 -26.79 0.95
N THR A 175 -0.68 -26.33 2.18
CA THR A 175 -0.49 -27.20 3.35
C THR A 175 -1.49 -28.35 3.33
N GLY A 176 -0.97 -29.58 3.39
CA GLY A 176 -1.77 -30.79 3.33
C GLY A 176 -1.84 -31.43 1.94
N ASP A 177 -1.27 -30.82 0.90
CA ASP A 177 -1.14 -31.46 -0.39
C ASP A 177 -0.29 -32.73 -0.28
N VAL A 178 -0.78 -33.81 -0.88
CA VAL A 178 -0.06 -35.09 -0.95
C VAL A 178 0.61 -35.20 -2.32
N LEU A 179 1.92 -35.14 -2.32
CA LEU A 179 2.73 -35.24 -3.52
C LEU A 179 3.25 -36.69 -3.70
N ARG A 180 3.19 -37.20 -4.92
CA ARG A 180 3.82 -38.50 -5.25
C ARG A 180 5.34 -38.32 -5.25
N PRO A 181 6.10 -39.38 -4.91
CA PRO A 181 7.56 -39.32 -5.01
C PRO A 181 7.98 -39.06 -6.46
N ALA A 182 8.41 -37.83 -6.75
CA ALA A 182 8.83 -37.39 -8.08
C ALA A 182 9.53 -36.02 -7.93
N GLN A 183 10.09 -35.50 -9.02
CA GLN A 183 10.55 -34.10 -9.07
C GLN A 183 9.33 -33.20 -9.16
N HIS A 184 9.25 -32.20 -8.25
CA HIS A 184 8.20 -31.20 -8.22
C HIS A 184 8.80 -29.81 -8.41
N GLN A 185 8.09 -28.98 -9.17
CA GLN A 185 8.43 -27.55 -9.29
C GLN A 185 7.65 -26.75 -8.25
N LEU A 186 8.35 -26.05 -7.37
CA LEU A 186 7.77 -25.09 -6.45
C LEU A 186 7.78 -23.72 -7.11
N ILE A 187 6.60 -23.08 -7.21
CA ILE A 187 6.43 -21.75 -7.75
C ILE A 187 5.90 -20.84 -6.65
N GLY A 188 6.50 -19.69 -6.49
CA GLY A 188 6.11 -18.71 -5.49
C GLY A 188 6.60 -17.33 -5.83
N VAL A 189 6.36 -16.39 -4.91
CA VAL A 189 6.84 -15.02 -4.99
C VAL A 189 7.58 -14.65 -3.72
N ALA A 190 8.58 -13.78 -3.85
CA ALA A 190 9.30 -13.16 -2.74
C ALA A 190 9.29 -11.64 -2.93
N LEU A 191 9.18 -10.90 -1.81
CA LEU A 191 9.13 -9.43 -1.76
C LEU A 191 10.16 -8.92 -0.79
#